data_ba9665c90af3f5e26bd75bb4b00ad74a
#
_entry.id   ba9665c90af3f5e26bd75bb4b00ad74a
#
_cell.length_a   1.000
_cell.length_b   1.000
_cell.length_c   1.000
_cell.angle_alpha   90.00
_cell.angle_beta   90.00
_cell.angle_gamma   90.00
#
_symmetry.space_group_name_H-M   'P 1'
#
loop_
_entity.id
_entity.type
_entity.pdbx_description
1 polymer ?
#
loop_
_entity_poly.entity_id
_entity_poly.type
_entity_poly.pdbx_seq_one_letter_code
_entity_poly.pdbx_strand_id
1 'polypeptide(L)'
;MSSDILQRIVDAVDRDRLVATACDLVAIPSPTGHELEAAEYLGGALEAAGLDSTIQHVEEGRANAVGRLSGAGSGPSLMLNGHLDTSYSGAEPWLTAPGFQPEPLVVDGAIIGLGIMNMKGAVACYVEAVRALGDAGVRLSGDVVIAGVCGEIEKAQWGGEFSGPEYRGYGSGTRHLVVHGVLADACILGEPTEERIALGHWGSAWARVSTSGSFEHTAFSEGRLAENSIIRMQEVIEAIRPWIAEWEERSTYQGRRGLVGVGAVRGGFPWRLSRTPQRTDLFLDIRVPPTISMVETDREFRKLLRSLAATYPEYGIEGELFVTAPGSEIEPDHELVRSVVRGHEKVYGGPPEFDYVRWGSDAGTLSRYGVPSLNYGPIASGLPGPEGERVPIESLVNIAASYALAAADFCGVEE
;
A
#
# COMPACT_ATOMS: atom_id res chain seq x y z
N MET A 1 -17.94 -10.38 -25.16
CA MET A 1 -18.85 -11.31 -24.41
C MET A 1 -20.32 -10.99 -24.68
N SER A 2 -21.23 -12.00 -24.65
CA SER A 2 -22.67 -11.77 -24.78
C SER A 2 -23.25 -11.13 -23.51
N SER A 3 -24.34 -10.36 -23.64
CA SER A 3 -25.03 -9.76 -22.50
C SER A 3 -25.50 -10.79 -21.45
N ASP A 4 -25.80 -12.00 -21.89
CA ASP A 4 -26.23 -13.12 -21.05
C ASP A 4 -25.09 -13.64 -20.16
N ILE A 5 -23.86 -13.79 -20.70
CA ILE A 5 -22.68 -14.18 -19.91
C ILE A 5 -22.36 -13.12 -18.86
N LEU A 6 -22.38 -11.84 -19.26
CA LEU A 6 -22.13 -10.75 -18.32
C LEU A 6 -23.12 -10.74 -17.16
N GLN A 7 -24.41 -10.97 -17.44
CA GLN A 7 -25.44 -11.00 -16.40
C GLN A 7 -25.28 -12.21 -15.48
N ARG A 8 -25.00 -13.41 -16.03
CA ARG A 8 -24.76 -14.62 -15.21
C ARG A 8 -23.55 -14.42 -14.24
N ILE A 9 -22.48 -13.74 -14.67
CA ILE A 9 -21.35 -13.45 -13.80
C ILE A 9 -21.77 -12.55 -12.62
N VAL A 10 -22.54 -11.47 -12.89
CA VAL A 10 -23.03 -10.57 -11.84
C VAL A 10 -23.96 -11.31 -10.87
N ASP A 11 -24.89 -12.12 -11.39
CA ASP A 11 -25.88 -12.86 -10.58
C ASP A 11 -25.23 -13.98 -9.75
N ALA A 12 -24.05 -14.46 -10.12
CA ALA A 12 -23.29 -15.49 -9.42
C ALA A 12 -22.49 -14.98 -8.21
N VAL A 13 -22.36 -13.67 -8.02
CA VAL A 13 -21.69 -13.12 -6.84
C VAL A 13 -22.53 -13.36 -5.59
N ASP A 14 -22.01 -14.17 -4.68
CA ASP A 14 -22.70 -14.52 -3.43
C ASP A 14 -22.27 -13.57 -2.30
N ARG A 15 -23.21 -12.72 -1.90
CA ARG A 15 -23.02 -11.71 -0.87
C ARG A 15 -22.64 -12.33 0.49
N ASP A 16 -23.29 -13.42 0.89
CA ASP A 16 -23.09 -14.00 2.22
C ASP A 16 -21.74 -14.72 2.29
N ARG A 17 -21.33 -15.39 1.23
CA ARG A 17 -20.02 -16.01 1.07
C ARG A 17 -18.88 -14.95 1.08
N LEU A 18 -19.07 -13.85 0.38
CA LEU A 18 -18.14 -12.72 0.38
C LEU A 18 -17.98 -12.12 1.77
N VAL A 19 -19.10 -11.83 2.46
CA VAL A 19 -19.10 -11.30 3.82
C VAL A 19 -18.40 -12.25 4.79
N ALA A 20 -18.66 -13.55 4.70
CA ALA A 20 -18.00 -14.55 5.53
C ALA A 20 -16.47 -14.53 5.32
N THR A 21 -16.00 -14.59 4.07
CA THR A 21 -14.56 -14.54 3.74
C THR A 21 -13.91 -13.25 4.24
N ALA A 22 -14.58 -12.10 4.10
CA ALA A 22 -14.07 -10.80 4.56
C ALA A 22 -13.97 -10.76 6.10
N CYS A 23 -14.99 -11.25 6.80
CA CYS A 23 -14.99 -11.33 8.27
C CYS A 23 -13.91 -12.28 8.79
N ASP A 24 -13.74 -13.44 8.18
CA ASP A 24 -12.69 -14.38 8.57
C ASP A 24 -11.30 -13.79 8.41
N LEU A 25 -11.02 -13.10 7.29
CA LEU A 25 -9.76 -12.39 7.09
C LEU A 25 -9.53 -11.29 8.13
N VAL A 26 -10.56 -10.50 8.46
CA VAL A 26 -10.47 -9.45 9.49
C VAL A 26 -10.21 -10.05 10.86
N ALA A 27 -10.81 -11.19 11.18
CA ALA A 27 -10.65 -11.87 12.49
C ALA A 27 -9.22 -12.39 12.73
N ILE A 28 -8.38 -12.47 11.70
CA ILE A 28 -6.99 -12.89 11.83
C ILE A 28 -6.10 -11.63 11.98
N PRO A 29 -5.52 -11.38 13.18
CA PRO A 29 -4.57 -10.28 13.35
C PRO A 29 -3.33 -10.50 12.48
N SER A 30 -3.02 -9.56 11.62
CA SER A 30 -1.86 -9.66 10.72
C SER A 30 -1.13 -8.31 10.61
N PRO A 31 -0.67 -7.70 11.71
CA PRO A 31 0.17 -6.52 11.60
C PRO A 31 1.41 -6.87 10.78
N THR A 32 1.98 -5.87 10.09
CA THR A 32 3.22 -6.05 9.31
C THR A 32 4.26 -6.82 10.13
N GLY A 33 4.75 -7.93 9.60
CA GLY A 33 5.67 -8.85 10.31
C GLY A 33 5.03 -10.15 10.78
N HIS A 34 3.70 -10.28 10.76
CA HIS A 34 2.94 -11.40 11.32
C HIS A 34 1.82 -11.87 10.39
N GLU A 35 2.10 -11.98 9.08
CA GLU A 35 1.07 -12.22 8.05
C GLU A 35 0.83 -13.70 7.76
N LEU A 36 1.61 -14.62 8.32
CA LEU A 36 1.57 -16.06 7.98
C LEU A 36 0.18 -16.68 8.12
N GLU A 37 -0.52 -16.46 9.24
CA GLU A 37 -1.83 -17.04 9.49
C GLU A 37 -2.87 -16.53 8.47
N ALA A 38 -2.83 -15.25 8.13
CA ALA A 38 -3.70 -14.66 7.11
C ALA A 38 -3.40 -15.25 5.71
N ALA A 39 -2.12 -15.49 5.40
CA ALA A 39 -1.72 -16.13 4.15
C ALA A 39 -2.19 -17.60 4.08
N GLU A 40 -2.05 -18.35 5.17
CA GLU A 40 -2.52 -19.75 5.24
C GLU A 40 -4.04 -19.83 5.08
N TYR A 41 -4.80 -18.95 5.76
CA TYR A 41 -6.25 -18.87 5.56
C TYR A 41 -6.61 -18.57 4.11
N LEU A 42 -5.99 -17.53 3.53
CA LEU A 42 -6.25 -17.18 2.12
C LEU A 42 -5.90 -18.33 1.19
N GLY A 43 -4.79 -19.02 1.40
CA GLY A 43 -4.39 -20.20 0.62
C GLY A 43 -5.47 -21.27 0.60
N GLY A 44 -6.03 -21.60 1.77
CA GLY A 44 -7.17 -22.54 1.87
C GLY A 44 -8.43 -22.04 1.20
N ALA A 45 -8.72 -20.73 1.28
CA ALA A 45 -9.88 -20.13 0.59
C ALA A 45 -9.73 -20.16 -0.94
N LEU A 46 -8.50 -20.00 -1.46
CA LEU A 46 -8.18 -20.10 -2.88
C LEU A 46 -8.31 -21.55 -3.39
N GLU A 47 -7.81 -22.53 -2.63
CA GLU A 47 -8.01 -23.96 -2.96
C GLU A 47 -9.51 -24.32 -3.00
N ALA A 48 -10.27 -23.87 -2.00
CA ALA A 48 -11.72 -24.07 -1.95
C ALA A 48 -12.47 -23.37 -3.10
N ALA A 49 -11.88 -22.33 -3.69
CA ALA A 49 -12.37 -21.66 -4.89
C ALA A 49 -11.89 -22.31 -6.21
N GLY A 50 -11.14 -23.42 -6.14
CA GLY A 50 -10.69 -24.19 -7.29
C GLY A 50 -9.38 -23.72 -7.93
N LEU A 51 -8.59 -22.88 -7.24
CA LEU A 51 -7.28 -22.45 -7.70
C LEU A 51 -6.19 -23.43 -7.25
N ASP A 52 -5.12 -23.53 -8.03
CA ASP A 52 -3.87 -24.13 -7.58
C ASP A 52 -3.17 -23.13 -6.66
N SER A 53 -3.10 -23.44 -5.36
CA SER A 53 -2.66 -22.55 -4.31
C SER A 53 -1.29 -22.93 -3.75
N THR A 54 -0.49 -21.94 -3.44
CA THR A 54 0.85 -22.09 -2.86
C THR A 54 1.11 -21.01 -1.81
N ILE A 55 1.66 -21.42 -0.66
CA ILE A 55 2.16 -20.50 0.35
C ILE A 55 3.65 -20.26 0.10
N GLN A 56 4.00 -18.99 -0.19
CA GLN A 56 5.39 -18.58 -0.37
C GLN A 56 5.91 -17.98 0.94
N HIS A 57 6.69 -18.74 1.69
CA HIS A 57 7.36 -18.23 2.90
C HIS A 57 8.40 -17.17 2.53
N VAL A 58 8.29 -15.98 3.09
CA VAL A 58 9.20 -14.84 2.85
C VAL A 58 10.26 -14.77 3.93
N GLU A 59 9.84 -14.85 5.19
CA GLU A 59 10.69 -14.96 6.38
C GLU A 59 9.86 -15.54 7.56
N GLU A 60 10.47 -15.72 8.73
CA GLU A 60 9.77 -16.28 9.89
C GLU A 60 8.51 -15.47 10.21
N GLY A 61 7.38 -16.14 10.34
CA GLY A 61 6.07 -15.53 10.62
C GLY A 61 5.42 -14.81 9.43
N ARG A 62 6.01 -14.85 8.23
CA ARG A 62 5.56 -14.10 7.07
C ARG A 62 5.49 -14.92 5.80
N ALA A 63 4.39 -14.80 5.08
CA ALA A 63 4.22 -15.49 3.80
C ALA A 63 3.29 -14.71 2.85
N ASN A 64 3.40 -15.02 1.56
CA ASN A 64 2.39 -14.71 0.55
C ASN A 64 1.52 -15.95 0.32
N ALA A 65 0.24 -15.74 0.01
CA ALA A 65 -0.64 -16.76 -0.57
C ALA A 65 -0.83 -16.48 -2.07
N VAL A 66 -0.55 -17.45 -2.90
CA VAL A 66 -0.65 -17.33 -4.36
C VAL A 66 -1.58 -18.42 -4.88
N GLY A 67 -2.64 -18.06 -5.57
CA GLY A 67 -3.54 -19.00 -6.25
C GLY A 67 -3.58 -18.72 -7.75
N ARG A 68 -3.59 -19.78 -8.57
CA ARG A 68 -3.71 -19.69 -10.02
C ARG A 68 -4.95 -20.44 -10.51
N LEU A 69 -5.85 -19.72 -11.16
CA LEU A 69 -6.91 -20.30 -11.97
C LEU A 69 -6.38 -20.42 -13.40
N SER A 70 -6.14 -21.63 -13.85
CA SER A 70 -5.64 -21.89 -15.21
C SER A 70 -6.75 -21.69 -16.24
N GLY A 71 -6.48 -20.84 -17.23
CA GLY A 71 -7.27 -20.73 -18.45
C GLY A 71 -6.88 -21.79 -19.49
N ALA A 72 -7.39 -21.63 -20.73
CA ALA A 72 -7.04 -22.48 -21.86
C ALA A 72 -5.63 -22.21 -22.44
N GLY A 73 -4.93 -21.18 -21.96
CA GLY A 73 -3.59 -20.81 -22.38
C GLY A 73 -3.50 -19.99 -23.66
N SER A 74 -4.62 -19.44 -24.16
CA SER A 74 -4.69 -18.66 -25.40
C SER A 74 -4.92 -17.15 -25.18
N GLY A 75 -5.22 -16.72 -23.94
CA GLY A 75 -5.47 -15.34 -23.55
C GLY A 75 -4.38 -14.77 -22.64
N PRO A 76 -4.36 -13.44 -22.43
CA PRO A 76 -3.46 -12.79 -21.46
C PRO A 76 -3.84 -13.17 -20.04
N SER A 77 -2.86 -13.15 -19.13
CA SER A 77 -3.03 -13.43 -17.71
C SER A 77 -3.30 -12.15 -16.92
N LEU A 78 -4.17 -12.23 -15.91
CA LEU A 78 -4.49 -11.15 -15.01
C LEU A 78 -4.10 -11.50 -13.57
N MET A 79 -3.37 -10.61 -12.91
CA MET A 79 -3.12 -10.69 -11.48
C MET A 79 -4.11 -9.81 -10.70
N LEU A 80 -4.64 -10.34 -9.61
CA LEU A 80 -5.34 -9.59 -8.55
C LEU A 80 -4.41 -9.61 -7.33
N ASN A 81 -3.76 -8.49 -7.04
CA ASN A 81 -2.78 -8.36 -5.97
C ASN A 81 -3.35 -7.56 -4.81
N GLY A 82 -3.12 -8.02 -3.59
CA GLY A 82 -3.54 -7.29 -2.39
C GLY A 82 -2.75 -7.72 -1.17
N HIS A 83 -2.49 -6.76 -0.27
CA HIS A 83 -1.73 -7.05 0.93
C HIS A 83 -2.60 -7.62 2.07
N LEU A 84 -1.98 -8.44 2.90
CA LEU A 84 -2.59 -9.09 4.05
C LEU A 84 -2.25 -8.40 5.37
N ASP A 85 -1.21 -7.56 5.35
CA ASP A 85 -0.78 -6.86 6.55
C ASP A 85 -1.66 -5.66 6.89
N THR A 86 -1.69 -5.32 8.18
CA THR A 86 -2.39 -4.16 8.73
C THR A 86 -1.41 -3.20 9.39
N SER A 87 -1.75 -1.91 9.40
CA SER A 87 -0.92 -0.86 10.02
C SER A 87 -0.74 -1.05 11.52
N TYR A 88 -1.75 -1.66 12.17
CA TYR A 88 -1.85 -1.85 13.61
C TYR A 88 -2.13 -3.30 13.96
N SER A 89 -1.91 -3.66 15.23
CA SER A 89 -2.17 -5.01 15.74
C SER A 89 -3.56 -5.19 16.33
N GLY A 90 -4.22 -4.08 16.70
CA GLY A 90 -5.44 -4.05 17.51
C GLY A 90 -5.17 -4.04 19.03
N ALA A 91 -3.90 -4.14 19.44
CA ALA A 91 -3.52 -4.11 20.86
C ALA A 91 -3.04 -2.73 21.34
N GLU A 92 -3.02 -1.74 20.46
CA GLU A 92 -2.61 -0.39 20.78
C GLU A 92 -3.60 0.31 21.71
N PRO A 93 -3.19 0.76 22.93
CA PRO A 93 -4.12 1.22 23.97
C PRO A 93 -4.86 2.52 23.62
N TRP A 94 -4.45 3.22 22.58
CA TRP A 94 -5.09 4.46 22.09
C TRP A 94 -6.02 4.23 20.90
N LEU A 95 -6.07 3.02 20.33
CA LEU A 95 -6.94 2.64 19.21
C LEU A 95 -8.03 1.67 19.68
N THR A 96 -9.05 2.19 20.37
CA THR A 96 -10.08 1.37 21.03
C THR A 96 -11.39 1.25 20.25
N ALA A 97 -11.56 2.00 19.16
CA ALA A 97 -12.77 1.90 18.37
C ALA A 97 -12.83 0.57 17.59
N PRO A 98 -14.03 0.06 17.29
CA PRO A 98 -14.22 -1.25 16.65
C PRO A 98 -13.47 -1.42 15.34
N GLY A 99 -13.37 -0.36 14.53
CA GLY A 99 -12.65 -0.40 13.25
C GLY A 99 -11.12 -0.49 13.37
N PHE A 100 -10.57 -0.46 14.59
CA PHE A 100 -9.15 -0.73 14.87
C PHE A 100 -8.93 -2.08 15.55
N GLN A 101 -9.98 -2.89 15.68
CA GLN A 101 -9.91 -4.20 16.31
C GLN A 101 -10.03 -5.31 15.26
N PRO A 102 -9.30 -6.42 15.38
CA PRO A 102 -9.43 -7.59 14.52
C PRO A 102 -10.67 -8.42 14.88
N GLU A 103 -11.77 -7.76 15.18
CA GLU A 103 -13.06 -8.33 15.56
C GLU A 103 -14.12 -7.79 14.60
N PRO A 104 -14.47 -8.54 13.54
CA PRO A 104 -15.38 -8.05 12.52
C PRO A 104 -16.80 -7.86 13.08
N LEU A 105 -17.38 -6.70 12.79
CA LEU A 105 -18.77 -6.40 13.10
C LEU A 105 -19.53 -6.11 11.80
N VAL A 106 -20.64 -6.82 11.61
CA VAL A 106 -21.57 -6.54 10.49
C VAL A 106 -22.75 -5.75 11.04
N VAL A 107 -22.81 -4.48 10.70
CA VAL A 107 -23.83 -3.55 11.19
C VAL A 107 -24.20 -2.53 10.10
N ASP A 108 -25.50 -2.21 9.99
CA ASP A 108 -26.03 -1.19 9.06
C ASP A 108 -25.51 -1.36 7.61
N GLY A 109 -25.46 -2.60 7.13
CA GLY A 109 -25.03 -2.92 5.77
C GLY A 109 -23.53 -2.70 5.50
N ALA A 110 -22.71 -2.61 6.55
CA ALA A 110 -21.26 -2.48 6.44
C ALA A 110 -20.54 -3.51 7.32
N ILE A 111 -19.27 -3.80 6.98
CA ILE A 111 -18.33 -4.50 7.82
C ILE A 111 -17.40 -3.48 8.46
N ILE A 112 -17.20 -3.58 9.78
CA ILE A 112 -16.30 -2.76 10.58
C ILE A 112 -15.24 -3.69 11.17
N GLY A 113 -13.96 -3.33 11.10
CA GLY A 113 -12.86 -4.09 11.67
C GLY A 113 -11.54 -3.76 11.03
N LEU A 114 -10.45 -4.00 11.74
CA LEU A 114 -9.10 -3.66 11.31
C LEU A 114 -8.69 -4.43 10.04
N GLY A 115 -8.29 -3.72 9.02
CA GLY A 115 -7.87 -4.26 7.73
C GLY A 115 -9.01 -4.46 6.72
N ILE A 116 -10.29 -4.26 7.10
CA ILE A 116 -11.41 -4.43 6.15
C ILE A 116 -11.31 -3.43 4.99
N MET A 117 -10.88 -2.21 5.28
CA MET A 117 -10.71 -1.15 4.29
C MET A 117 -9.40 -1.31 3.53
N ASN A 118 -8.31 -1.56 4.23
CA ASN A 118 -6.95 -1.61 3.69
C ASN A 118 -6.22 -2.91 4.10
N MET A 119 -6.29 -4.00 3.25
CA MET A 119 -7.22 -4.11 2.13
C MET A 119 -7.85 -5.52 2.05
N LYS A 120 -8.05 -6.17 3.23
CA LYS A 120 -8.60 -7.54 3.34
C LYS A 120 -9.99 -7.67 2.69
N GLY A 121 -10.79 -6.57 2.70
CA GLY A 121 -12.07 -6.54 2.00
C GLY A 121 -11.93 -6.76 0.50
N ALA A 122 -10.97 -6.10 -0.15
CA ALA A 122 -10.69 -6.32 -1.56
C ALA A 122 -10.12 -7.71 -1.83
N VAL A 123 -9.29 -8.26 -0.93
CA VAL A 123 -8.79 -9.64 -1.03
C VAL A 123 -9.95 -10.64 -1.00
N ALA A 124 -10.96 -10.44 -0.14
CA ALA A 124 -12.17 -11.23 -0.15
C ALA A 124 -12.94 -11.12 -1.47
N CYS A 125 -12.98 -9.91 -2.08
CA CYS A 125 -13.59 -9.72 -3.40
C CYS A 125 -12.87 -10.51 -4.50
N TYR A 126 -11.54 -10.70 -4.43
CA TYR A 126 -10.80 -11.53 -5.39
C TYR A 126 -11.23 -12.99 -5.34
N VAL A 127 -11.36 -13.55 -4.12
CA VAL A 127 -11.81 -14.92 -3.93
C VAL A 127 -13.23 -15.09 -4.47
N GLU A 128 -14.12 -14.15 -4.17
CA GLU A 128 -15.51 -14.20 -4.64
C GLU A 128 -15.61 -14.01 -6.16
N ALA A 129 -14.81 -13.14 -6.76
CA ALA A 129 -14.80 -12.92 -8.20
C ALA A 129 -14.48 -14.22 -8.98
N VAL A 130 -13.49 -15.00 -8.51
CA VAL A 130 -13.16 -16.28 -9.13
C VAL A 130 -14.25 -17.33 -8.91
N ARG A 131 -14.83 -17.40 -7.70
CA ARG A 131 -15.98 -18.27 -7.43
C ARG A 131 -17.16 -17.96 -8.33
N ALA A 132 -17.46 -16.66 -8.50
CA ALA A 132 -18.57 -16.23 -9.38
C ALA A 132 -18.33 -16.61 -10.85
N LEU A 133 -17.10 -16.56 -11.35
CA LEU A 133 -16.77 -17.07 -12.69
C LEU A 133 -17.06 -18.56 -12.82
N GLY A 134 -16.65 -19.35 -11.82
CA GLY A 134 -16.91 -20.79 -11.79
C GLY A 134 -18.42 -21.11 -11.72
N ASP A 135 -19.15 -20.45 -10.83
CA ASP A 135 -20.61 -20.62 -10.65
C ASP A 135 -21.38 -20.17 -11.89
N ALA A 136 -20.93 -19.16 -12.61
CA ALA A 136 -21.48 -18.75 -13.91
C ALA A 136 -21.14 -19.71 -15.06
N GLY A 137 -20.30 -20.74 -14.81
CA GLY A 137 -19.84 -21.67 -15.83
C GLY A 137 -18.93 -21.04 -16.89
N VAL A 138 -18.19 -20.01 -16.53
CA VAL A 138 -17.26 -19.29 -17.42
C VAL A 138 -15.88 -19.93 -17.36
N ARG A 139 -15.37 -20.35 -18.53
CA ARG A 139 -13.97 -20.77 -18.70
C ARG A 139 -13.20 -19.64 -19.37
N LEU A 140 -12.07 -19.28 -18.78
CA LEU A 140 -11.22 -18.22 -19.29
C LEU A 140 -10.22 -18.74 -20.32
N SER A 141 -9.83 -17.89 -21.27
CA SER A 141 -8.76 -18.19 -22.20
C SER A 141 -7.38 -17.96 -21.59
N GLY A 142 -7.19 -16.94 -20.77
CA GLY A 142 -5.97 -16.65 -20.01
C GLY A 142 -6.12 -16.99 -18.54
N ASP A 143 -5.00 -16.99 -17.81
CA ASP A 143 -4.96 -17.33 -16.39
C ASP A 143 -5.39 -16.13 -15.51
N VAL A 144 -5.98 -16.43 -14.34
CA VAL A 144 -6.10 -15.46 -13.25
C VAL A 144 -5.19 -15.87 -12.10
N VAL A 145 -4.37 -14.94 -11.62
CA VAL A 145 -3.50 -15.11 -10.47
C VAL A 145 -3.99 -14.24 -9.34
N ILE A 146 -4.30 -14.83 -8.19
CA ILE A 146 -4.57 -14.07 -6.96
C ILE A 146 -3.29 -14.11 -6.11
N ALA A 147 -2.82 -12.96 -5.67
CA ALA A 147 -1.65 -12.83 -4.82
C ALA A 147 -2.00 -12.01 -3.56
N GLY A 148 -2.19 -12.71 -2.44
CA GLY A 148 -2.24 -12.09 -1.12
C GLY A 148 -0.82 -11.97 -0.58
N VAL A 149 -0.32 -10.75 -0.43
CA VAL A 149 1.09 -10.49 -0.14
C VAL A 149 1.31 -9.93 1.26
N CYS A 150 2.48 -10.19 1.85
CA CYS A 150 2.88 -9.63 3.12
C CYS A 150 3.64 -8.31 2.93
N GLY A 151 3.57 -7.41 3.94
CA GLY A 151 4.47 -6.28 4.07
C GLY A 151 4.39 -5.23 2.98
N GLU A 152 3.21 -4.84 2.59
CA GLU A 152 2.97 -3.67 1.73
C GLU A 152 3.07 -2.37 2.53
N ILE A 153 2.52 -2.35 3.74
CA ILE A 153 2.41 -1.15 4.60
C ILE A 153 3.74 -0.40 4.67
N GLU A 154 3.64 0.93 4.62
CA GLU A 154 4.78 1.85 4.66
C GLU A 154 5.52 1.79 6.01
N LYS A 155 6.30 0.73 6.23
CA LYS A 155 7.22 0.55 7.36
C LYS A 155 8.63 0.29 6.85
N ALA A 156 9.65 0.80 7.54
CA ALA A 156 11.03 0.63 7.14
C ALA A 156 11.96 0.38 8.31
N GLN A 157 12.95 -0.47 8.09
CA GLN A 157 14.03 -0.71 9.02
C GLN A 157 14.94 0.52 9.08
N TRP A 158 15.27 0.95 10.28
CA TRP A 158 16.22 2.03 10.50
C TRP A 158 17.00 1.82 11.80
N GLY A 159 18.33 1.64 11.65
CA GLY A 159 19.20 1.32 12.80
C GLY A 159 18.85 -0.02 13.46
N GLY A 160 19.57 -0.38 14.52
CA GLY A 160 19.38 -1.64 15.23
C GLY A 160 18.09 -1.71 16.07
N GLU A 161 17.54 -0.56 16.44
CA GLU A 161 16.35 -0.46 17.29
C GLU A 161 15.04 -0.66 16.50
N PHE A 162 15.06 -0.38 15.20
CA PHE A 162 13.94 -0.52 14.29
C PHE A 162 14.28 -1.51 13.16
N SER A 163 14.69 -2.70 13.54
CA SER A 163 15.05 -3.78 12.63
C SER A 163 14.28 -5.04 12.96
N GLY A 164 14.03 -5.89 11.96
CA GLY A 164 13.32 -7.15 12.09
C GLY A 164 12.12 -7.23 11.16
N PRO A 165 11.38 -8.35 11.16
CA PRO A 165 10.24 -8.60 10.27
C PRO A 165 9.16 -7.52 10.34
N GLU A 166 8.84 -7.02 11.52
CA GLU A 166 7.81 -6.00 11.75
C GLU A 166 8.08 -4.63 11.09
N TYR A 167 9.35 -4.34 10.75
CA TYR A 167 9.74 -3.11 10.04
C TYR A 167 10.04 -3.33 8.57
N ARG A 168 9.79 -4.53 8.04
CA ARG A 168 10.04 -4.86 6.64
C ARG A 168 8.76 -4.78 5.82
N GLY A 169 8.34 -3.55 5.54
CA GLY A 169 7.21 -3.21 4.69
C GLY A 169 7.62 -2.79 3.27
N TYR A 170 6.93 -1.81 2.72
CA TYR A 170 7.18 -1.23 1.38
C TYR A 170 7.23 -2.26 0.26
N GLY A 171 6.24 -3.16 0.20
CA GLY A 171 6.10 -4.16 -0.86
C GLY A 171 7.12 -5.28 -0.78
N SER A 172 7.53 -5.68 0.43
CA SER A 172 8.46 -6.80 0.61
C SER A 172 7.92 -8.11 0.05
N GLY A 173 6.63 -8.39 0.23
CA GLY A 173 5.95 -9.57 -0.29
C GLY A 173 5.83 -9.56 -1.81
N THR A 174 5.40 -8.46 -2.42
CA THR A 174 5.32 -8.33 -3.88
C THR A 174 6.69 -8.40 -4.53
N ARG A 175 7.75 -7.83 -3.91
CA ARG A 175 9.12 -8.02 -4.39
C ARG A 175 9.54 -9.50 -4.35
N HIS A 176 9.22 -10.20 -3.28
CA HIS A 176 9.46 -11.65 -3.19
C HIS A 176 8.68 -12.40 -4.27
N LEU A 177 7.41 -12.08 -4.46
CA LEU A 177 6.51 -12.65 -5.47
C LEU A 177 7.14 -12.62 -6.88
N VAL A 178 7.52 -11.41 -7.35
CA VAL A 178 8.01 -11.22 -8.72
C VAL A 178 9.41 -11.81 -8.96
N VAL A 179 10.32 -11.77 -7.96
CA VAL A 179 11.64 -12.38 -8.10
C VAL A 179 11.58 -13.91 -8.08
N HIS A 180 10.51 -14.51 -7.59
CA HIS A 180 10.23 -15.94 -7.64
C HIS A 180 9.35 -16.35 -8.83
N GLY A 181 9.21 -15.47 -9.82
CA GLY A 181 8.62 -15.81 -11.12
C GLY A 181 7.10 -15.78 -11.17
N VAL A 182 6.42 -15.24 -10.16
CA VAL A 182 4.96 -15.03 -10.22
C VAL A 182 4.69 -13.70 -10.90
N LEU A 183 4.33 -13.78 -12.17
CA LEU A 183 4.07 -12.65 -13.05
C LEU A 183 2.73 -12.85 -13.78
N ALA A 184 2.17 -11.77 -14.31
CA ALA A 184 1.02 -11.77 -15.21
C ALA A 184 1.18 -10.64 -16.24
N ASP A 185 0.35 -10.65 -17.30
CA ASP A 185 0.40 -9.63 -18.35
C ASP A 185 -0.10 -8.26 -17.86
N ALA A 186 -0.96 -8.24 -16.81
CA ALA A 186 -1.40 -7.02 -16.16
C ALA A 186 -1.88 -7.31 -14.71
N CYS A 187 -2.05 -6.25 -13.89
CA CYS A 187 -2.47 -6.40 -12.50
C CYS A 187 -3.51 -5.35 -12.07
N ILE A 188 -4.51 -5.78 -11.34
CA ILE A 188 -5.41 -4.92 -10.54
C ILE A 188 -5.00 -5.05 -9.07
N LEU A 189 -4.74 -3.93 -8.41
CA LEU A 189 -4.57 -3.83 -6.97
C LEU A 189 -5.86 -3.28 -6.36
N GLY A 190 -6.39 -3.95 -5.37
CA GLY A 190 -7.68 -3.61 -4.74
C GLY A 190 -7.59 -2.57 -3.62
N GLU A 191 -6.60 -1.70 -3.69
CA GLU A 191 -6.50 -0.57 -2.76
C GLU A 191 -7.80 0.24 -2.72
N PRO A 192 -8.17 0.82 -1.56
CA PRO A 192 -9.42 1.56 -1.42
C PRO A 192 -9.41 2.85 -2.25
N THR A 193 -10.07 2.83 -3.40
CA THR A 193 -10.09 3.94 -4.36
C THR A 193 -11.45 4.62 -4.50
N GLU A 194 -12.39 4.37 -3.60
CA GLU A 194 -13.77 4.91 -3.69
C GLU A 194 -14.45 4.51 -5.02
N GLU A 195 -14.21 3.25 -5.45
CA GLU A 195 -14.75 2.70 -6.72
C GLU A 195 -14.26 3.46 -7.98
N ARG A 196 -13.19 4.27 -7.85
CA ARG A 196 -12.53 4.96 -8.95
C ARG A 196 -11.37 4.14 -9.47
N ILE A 197 -11.01 4.32 -10.72
CA ILE A 197 -9.79 3.74 -11.28
C ILE A 197 -8.63 4.71 -11.03
N ALA A 198 -7.70 4.37 -10.14
CA ALA A 198 -6.48 5.12 -9.96
C ALA A 198 -5.45 4.67 -11.00
N LEU A 199 -5.25 5.51 -12.01
CA LEU A 199 -4.33 5.30 -13.13
C LEU A 199 -2.87 5.50 -12.74
N GLY A 200 -2.61 6.23 -11.65
CA GLY A 200 -1.27 6.46 -11.17
C GLY A 200 -1.25 6.77 -9.68
N HIS A 201 -0.11 6.47 -9.06
CA HIS A 201 0.15 6.77 -7.66
C HIS A 201 1.53 7.37 -7.46
N TRP A 202 1.69 8.19 -6.40
CA TRP A 202 3.00 8.67 -5.99
C TRP A 202 3.81 7.56 -5.32
N GLY A 203 5.10 7.63 -5.49
CA GLY A 203 6.05 6.90 -4.66
C GLY A 203 6.41 7.68 -3.40
N SER A 204 7.29 7.10 -2.60
CA SER A 204 7.85 7.69 -1.38
C SER A 204 9.36 7.63 -1.38
N ALA A 205 9.99 8.69 -0.85
CA ALA A 205 11.38 8.66 -0.42
C ALA A 205 11.44 9.12 1.03
N TRP A 206 11.89 8.22 1.93
CA TRP A 206 12.10 8.61 3.32
C TRP A 206 13.52 9.06 3.53
N ALA A 207 13.66 10.24 4.09
CA ALA A 207 14.91 10.91 4.30
C ALA A 207 15.19 11.16 5.77
N ARG A 208 16.47 11.11 6.13
CA ARG A 208 16.97 11.54 7.43
C ARG A 208 17.93 12.71 7.25
N VAL A 209 17.78 13.73 8.08
CA VAL A 209 18.74 14.83 8.23
C VAL A 209 19.21 14.87 9.68
N SER A 210 20.49 14.97 9.91
CA SER A 210 21.08 14.97 11.25
C SER A 210 21.81 16.26 11.56
N THR A 211 21.79 16.65 12.82
CA THR A 211 22.68 17.67 13.40
C THR A 211 23.51 17.06 14.51
N SER A 212 24.74 17.49 14.64
CA SER A 212 25.61 17.15 15.77
C SER A 212 25.68 18.27 16.81
N GLY A 213 26.03 17.91 18.03
CA GLY A 213 26.18 18.85 19.13
C GLY A 213 27.20 18.39 20.18
N SER A 214 27.43 19.21 21.17
CA SER A 214 28.30 18.88 22.31
C SER A 214 27.63 17.88 23.24
N PHE A 215 28.37 16.87 23.72
CA PHE A 215 27.87 15.91 24.72
C PHE A 215 28.38 16.31 26.10
N GLU A 216 27.61 17.16 26.79
CA GLU A 216 28.04 17.74 28.07
C GLU A 216 26.98 17.55 29.16
N HIS A 217 27.43 17.66 30.41
CA HIS A 217 26.52 17.77 31.53
C HIS A 217 26.03 19.23 31.62
N THR A 218 24.71 19.44 31.74
CA THR A 218 24.08 20.77 31.77
C THR A 218 24.73 21.73 32.78
N ALA A 219 25.18 21.21 33.93
CA ALA A 219 25.87 22.02 34.94
C ALA A 219 27.21 22.65 34.46
N PHE A 220 27.76 22.19 33.34
CA PHE A 220 29.02 22.64 32.77
C PHE A 220 28.86 23.27 31.39
N SER A 221 27.64 23.40 30.87
CA SER A 221 27.41 23.92 29.54
C SER A 221 27.49 25.44 29.42
N GLU A 222 27.51 26.19 30.51
CA GLU A 222 27.76 27.63 30.66
C GLU A 222 27.29 28.51 29.50
N GLY A 223 26.00 28.38 29.11
CA GLY A 223 25.41 29.20 28.05
C GLY A 223 25.69 28.74 26.62
N ARG A 224 26.32 27.57 26.40
CA ARG A 224 26.56 26.97 25.08
C ARG A 224 25.32 26.27 24.50
N LEU A 225 24.15 26.89 24.67
CA LEU A 225 22.88 26.36 24.13
C LEU A 225 22.94 26.15 22.62
N ALA A 226 23.65 27.03 21.89
CA ALA A 226 23.84 26.92 20.44
C ALA A 226 24.64 25.69 19.99
N GLU A 227 25.33 25.01 20.91
CA GLU A 227 26.03 23.75 20.63
C GLU A 227 25.17 22.52 20.87
N ASN A 228 23.92 22.70 21.31
CA ASN A 228 22.97 21.61 21.51
C ASN A 228 22.36 21.15 20.17
N SER A 229 22.47 19.87 19.84
CA SER A 229 21.97 19.34 18.56
C SER A 229 20.46 19.52 18.35
N ILE A 230 19.65 19.58 19.42
CA ILE A 230 18.20 19.84 19.33
C ILE A 230 17.96 21.29 18.87
N ILE A 231 18.71 22.25 19.43
CA ILE A 231 18.59 23.66 19.06
C ILE A 231 19.06 23.88 17.61
N ARG A 232 20.15 23.23 17.22
CA ARG A 232 20.65 23.24 15.84
C ARG A 232 19.60 22.65 14.87
N MET A 233 18.93 21.56 15.28
CA MET A 233 17.87 20.95 14.46
C MET A 233 16.68 21.88 14.28
N GLN A 234 16.29 22.68 15.28
CA GLN A 234 15.24 23.68 15.13
C GLN A 234 15.55 24.65 13.99
N GLU A 235 16.78 25.15 13.91
CA GLU A 235 17.21 26.07 12.85
C GLU A 235 17.25 25.38 11.47
N VAL A 236 17.67 24.11 11.43
CA VAL A 236 17.67 23.29 10.21
C VAL A 236 16.25 23.06 9.72
N ILE A 237 15.28 22.80 10.59
CA ILE A 237 13.86 22.63 10.22
C ILE A 237 13.34 23.92 9.58
N GLU A 238 13.65 25.08 10.12
CA GLU A 238 13.27 26.37 9.51
C GLU A 238 13.96 26.59 8.15
N ALA A 239 15.22 26.20 8.02
CA ALA A 239 15.99 26.33 6.78
C ALA A 239 15.52 25.36 5.67
N ILE A 240 14.92 24.24 6.01
CA ILE A 240 14.37 23.26 5.04
C ILE A 240 13.03 23.73 4.45
N ARG A 241 12.25 24.54 5.14
CA ARG A 241 10.90 24.96 4.70
C ARG A 241 10.83 25.52 3.27
N PRO A 242 11.74 26.40 2.83
CA PRO A 242 11.73 26.88 1.46
C PRO A 242 11.94 25.74 0.43
N TRP A 243 12.81 24.79 0.73
CA TRP A 243 13.02 23.63 -0.13
C TRP A 243 11.78 22.72 -0.19
N ILE A 244 11.07 22.53 0.93
CA ILE A 244 9.79 21.80 0.95
C ILE A 244 8.82 22.47 -0.01
N ALA A 245 8.62 23.78 0.09
CA ALA A 245 7.69 24.51 -0.77
C ALA A 245 8.08 24.42 -2.27
N GLU A 246 9.39 24.49 -2.57
CA GLU A 246 9.90 24.33 -3.94
C GLU A 246 9.71 22.90 -4.45
N TRP A 247 9.96 21.89 -3.62
CA TRP A 247 9.73 20.48 -3.97
C TRP A 247 8.26 20.23 -4.27
N GLU A 248 7.34 20.66 -3.40
CA GLU A 248 5.90 20.49 -3.56
C GLU A 248 5.37 21.11 -4.85
N GLU A 249 5.89 22.30 -5.22
CA GLU A 249 5.50 22.94 -6.47
C GLU A 249 6.04 22.19 -7.68
N ARG A 250 7.34 21.85 -7.67
CA ARG A 250 8.02 21.16 -8.77
C ARG A 250 7.50 19.75 -9.00
N SER A 251 7.10 19.06 -7.96
CA SER A 251 6.54 17.70 -8.03
C SER A 251 5.04 17.68 -8.25
N THR A 252 4.46 18.77 -8.76
CA THR A 252 3.05 18.80 -9.16
C THR A 252 2.83 17.85 -10.34
N TYR A 253 1.84 16.96 -10.18
CA TYR A 253 1.49 15.94 -11.17
C TYR A 253 -0.02 15.78 -11.23
N GLN A 254 -0.59 15.77 -12.45
CA GLN A 254 -2.04 15.67 -12.69
C GLN A 254 -2.87 16.65 -11.85
N GLY A 255 -2.41 17.91 -11.76
CA GLY A 255 -3.07 18.97 -11.00
C GLY A 255 -2.96 18.86 -9.48
N ARG A 256 -2.24 17.90 -8.94
CA ARG A 256 -1.99 17.71 -7.51
C ARG A 256 -0.56 18.10 -7.17
N ARG A 257 -0.37 18.99 -6.19
CA ARG A 257 0.95 19.34 -5.67
C ARG A 257 1.58 18.14 -4.95
N GLY A 258 2.89 18.02 -5.01
CA GLY A 258 3.63 17.10 -4.18
C GLY A 258 3.47 17.39 -2.68
N LEU A 259 3.98 16.50 -1.86
CA LEU A 259 3.91 16.62 -0.41
C LEU A 259 5.26 16.24 0.21
N VAL A 260 5.63 16.95 1.27
CA VAL A 260 6.73 16.55 2.17
C VAL A 260 6.22 16.63 3.61
N GLY A 261 6.15 15.47 4.26
CA GLY A 261 5.77 15.35 5.66
C GLY A 261 7.01 15.37 6.58
N VAL A 262 6.90 16.03 7.72
CA VAL A 262 7.83 15.86 8.84
C VAL A 262 7.27 14.74 9.72
N GLY A 263 7.84 13.53 9.61
CA GLY A 263 7.31 12.34 10.28
C GLY A 263 7.78 12.19 11.73
N ALA A 264 9.04 12.54 12.02
CA ALA A 264 9.58 12.41 13.37
C ALA A 264 10.79 13.33 13.59
N VAL A 265 11.04 13.66 14.84
CA VAL A 265 12.30 14.21 15.34
C VAL A 265 12.78 13.35 16.48
N ARG A 266 14.07 13.00 16.48
CA ARG A 266 14.65 12.12 17.48
C ARG A 266 15.97 12.68 18.00
N GLY A 267 16.05 12.93 19.33
CA GLY A 267 17.25 13.45 19.96
C GLY A 267 17.11 13.48 21.48
N GLY A 268 18.25 13.37 22.16
CA GLY A 268 18.30 13.40 23.62
C GLY A 268 17.87 12.11 24.32
N PHE A 269 17.91 12.18 25.65
CA PHE A 269 17.67 11.06 26.54
C PHE A 269 16.64 11.47 27.60
N PRO A 270 15.32 11.19 27.43
CA PRO A 270 14.28 11.56 28.40
C PRO A 270 14.53 11.04 29.83
N TRP A 271 15.25 9.92 29.95
CA TRP A 271 15.63 9.32 31.21
C TRP A 271 16.89 9.97 31.84
N ARG A 272 17.58 10.90 31.12
CA ARG A 272 18.80 11.59 31.60
C ARG A 272 18.92 13.00 31.03
N LEU A 273 18.05 13.89 31.44
CA LEU A 273 17.95 15.26 30.93
C LEU A 273 19.20 16.13 31.26
N SER A 274 20.04 15.72 32.25
CA SER A 274 21.26 16.41 32.58
C SER A 274 22.40 16.26 31.55
N ARG A 275 22.15 15.56 30.42
CA ARG A 275 23.12 15.43 29.31
C ARG A 275 22.56 16.05 28.06
N THR A 276 23.32 16.91 27.40
CA THR A 276 23.00 17.43 26.07
C THR A 276 23.17 16.33 25.04
N PRO A 277 22.28 16.23 24.05
CA PRO A 277 22.40 15.20 23.02
C PRO A 277 23.52 15.52 22.02
N GLN A 278 24.28 14.49 21.68
CA GLN A 278 25.33 14.59 20.66
C GLN A 278 24.76 14.65 19.24
N ARG A 279 23.56 14.14 19.04
CA ARG A 279 22.93 14.05 17.74
C ARG A 279 21.42 14.23 17.86
N THR A 280 20.84 14.89 16.87
CA THR A 280 19.39 14.95 16.65
C THR A 280 19.11 14.66 15.18
N ASP A 281 18.14 13.79 14.94
CA ASP A 281 17.69 13.34 13.62
C ASP A 281 16.29 13.85 13.33
N LEU A 282 16.08 14.36 12.13
CA LEU A 282 14.81 14.72 11.53
C LEU A 282 14.48 13.71 10.44
N PHE A 283 13.25 13.23 10.40
CA PHE A 283 12.75 12.27 9.40
C PHE A 283 11.68 12.91 8.54
N LEU A 284 11.86 12.80 7.23
CA LEU A 284 10.97 13.37 6.21
C LEU A 284 10.37 12.25 5.36
N ASP A 285 9.08 12.37 5.06
CA ASP A 285 8.38 11.60 4.04
C ASP A 285 8.19 12.49 2.80
N ILE A 286 8.91 12.18 1.73
CA ILE A 286 8.90 12.92 0.48
C ILE A 286 8.06 12.14 -0.53
N ARG A 287 6.89 12.67 -0.90
CA ARG A 287 6.06 12.05 -1.94
C ARG A 287 6.62 12.42 -3.32
N VAL A 288 6.79 11.40 -4.16
CA VAL A 288 7.49 11.49 -5.45
C VAL A 288 6.56 11.04 -6.56
N PRO A 289 6.16 11.92 -7.50
CA PRO A 289 5.28 11.51 -8.60
C PRO A 289 6.00 10.55 -9.55
N PRO A 290 5.27 9.74 -10.35
CA PRO A 290 5.88 8.78 -11.27
C PRO A 290 6.77 9.43 -12.33
N THR A 291 6.58 10.72 -12.59
CA THR A 291 7.39 11.51 -13.55
C THR A 291 8.77 11.92 -13.04
N ILE A 292 9.05 11.76 -11.74
CA ILE A 292 10.35 12.08 -11.13
C ILE A 292 11.02 10.76 -10.70
N SER A 293 12.25 10.53 -11.16
CA SER A 293 12.99 9.32 -10.77
C SER A 293 13.53 9.40 -9.34
N MET A 294 13.74 8.26 -8.68
CA MET A 294 14.38 8.19 -7.36
C MET A 294 15.83 8.70 -7.40
N VAL A 295 16.52 8.55 -8.53
CA VAL A 295 17.87 9.12 -8.72
C VAL A 295 17.85 10.64 -8.74
N GLU A 296 16.85 11.24 -9.35
CA GLU A 296 16.65 12.69 -9.35
C GLU A 296 16.29 13.18 -7.93
N THR A 297 15.41 12.47 -7.24
CA THR A 297 15.05 12.76 -5.85
C THR A 297 16.27 12.73 -4.93
N ASP A 298 17.12 11.70 -5.02
CA ASP A 298 18.39 11.63 -4.25
C ASP A 298 19.33 12.79 -4.59
N ARG A 299 19.46 13.14 -5.86
CA ARG A 299 20.29 14.27 -6.29
C ARG A 299 19.84 15.60 -5.67
N GLU A 300 18.54 15.85 -5.67
CA GLU A 300 17.98 17.07 -5.08
C GLU A 300 18.10 17.08 -3.55
N PHE A 301 17.89 15.95 -2.91
CA PHE A 301 18.10 15.83 -1.48
C PHE A 301 19.57 16.06 -1.09
N ARG A 302 20.52 15.48 -1.82
CA ARG A 302 21.95 15.76 -1.61
C ARG A 302 22.34 17.21 -1.87
N LYS A 303 21.65 17.91 -2.78
CA LYS A 303 21.83 19.34 -3.00
C LYS A 303 21.37 20.14 -1.78
N LEU A 304 20.20 19.78 -1.21
CA LEU A 304 19.73 20.36 0.05
C LEU A 304 20.78 20.17 1.18
N LEU A 305 21.27 18.95 1.38
CA LEU A 305 22.25 18.67 2.42
C LEU A 305 23.53 19.52 2.26
N ARG A 306 24.04 19.66 1.03
CA ARG A 306 25.22 20.53 0.77
C ARG A 306 24.92 21.99 1.06
N SER A 307 23.74 22.48 0.73
CA SER A 307 23.33 23.86 1.04
C SER A 307 23.25 24.10 2.55
N LEU A 308 22.64 23.17 3.29
CA LEU A 308 22.55 23.24 4.74
C LEU A 308 23.95 23.20 5.39
N ALA A 309 24.82 22.29 4.96
CA ALA A 309 26.20 22.19 5.47
C ALA A 309 27.02 23.45 5.18
N ALA A 310 26.80 24.10 4.04
CA ALA A 310 27.46 25.37 3.72
C ALA A 310 26.95 26.56 4.59
N THR A 311 25.65 26.55 4.90
CA THR A 311 25.02 27.58 5.73
C THR A 311 25.38 27.41 7.22
N TYR A 312 25.48 26.15 7.66
CA TYR A 312 25.71 25.77 9.05
C TYR A 312 26.95 24.85 9.19
N PRO A 313 28.15 25.33 8.92
CA PRO A 313 29.36 24.49 8.85
C PRO A 313 29.71 23.77 10.17
N GLU A 314 29.26 24.31 11.32
CA GLU A 314 29.53 23.71 12.63
C GLU A 314 28.45 22.72 13.11
N TYR A 315 27.36 22.53 12.32
CA TYR A 315 26.24 21.70 12.74
C TYR A 315 26.45 20.21 12.43
N GLY A 316 27.51 19.86 11.68
CA GLY A 316 27.79 18.48 11.31
C GLY A 316 26.61 17.87 10.55
N ILE A 317 26.08 18.60 9.55
CA ILE A 317 24.92 18.18 8.76
C ILE A 317 25.26 16.90 7.98
N GLU A 318 24.53 15.86 8.24
CA GLU A 318 24.54 14.59 7.52
C GLU A 318 23.12 14.21 7.11
N GLY A 319 22.97 13.31 6.14
CA GLY A 319 21.67 12.79 5.79
C GLY A 319 21.74 11.73 4.70
N GLU A 320 20.61 11.02 4.53
CA GLU A 320 20.46 9.95 3.56
C GLU A 320 18.99 9.77 3.20
N LEU A 321 18.72 9.20 2.02
CA LEU A 321 17.47 8.51 1.75
C LEU A 321 17.66 7.06 2.22
N PHE A 322 16.79 6.58 3.12
CA PHE A 322 16.87 5.21 3.64
C PHE A 322 15.72 4.31 3.16
N VAL A 323 14.70 4.93 2.52
CA VAL A 323 13.64 4.23 1.76
C VAL A 323 13.47 4.93 0.42
N THR A 324 13.28 4.14 -0.63
CA THR A 324 12.83 4.62 -1.94
C THR A 324 11.85 3.63 -2.55
N ALA A 325 10.62 4.08 -2.75
CA ALA A 325 9.56 3.34 -3.42
C ALA A 325 9.00 4.22 -4.55
N PRO A 326 9.21 3.87 -5.82
CA PRO A 326 8.77 4.73 -6.91
C PRO A 326 7.27 4.66 -7.11
N GLY A 327 6.70 5.74 -7.62
CA GLY A 327 5.36 5.74 -8.17
C GLY A 327 5.28 4.97 -9.48
N SER A 328 4.05 4.73 -9.92
CA SER A 328 3.75 4.15 -11.24
C SER A 328 2.52 4.80 -11.85
N GLU A 329 2.37 4.62 -13.16
CA GLU A 329 1.18 5.00 -13.90
C GLU A 329 0.94 4.00 -15.04
N ILE A 330 -0.32 3.89 -15.47
CA ILE A 330 -0.77 3.13 -16.61
C ILE A 330 -1.52 4.07 -17.57
N GLU A 331 -1.35 3.86 -18.87
CA GLU A 331 -2.04 4.67 -19.87
C GLU A 331 -3.57 4.46 -19.81
N PRO A 332 -4.37 5.53 -19.89
CA PRO A 332 -5.83 5.43 -19.82
C PRO A 332 -6.46 4.54 -20.91
N ASP A 333 -5.76 4.37 -22.03
CA ASP A 333 -6.20 3.54 -23.15
C ASP A 333 -5.61 2.11 -23.14
N HIS A 334 -4.92 1.71 -22.07
CA HIS A 334 -4.45 0.34 -21.89
C HIS A 334 -5.63 -0.64 -21.82
N GLU A 335 -5.47 -1.87 -22.37
CA GLU A 335 -6.58 -2.84 -22.45
C GLU A 335 -7.10 -3.22 -21.06
N LEU A 336 -6.23 -3.36 -20.05
CA LEU A 336 -6.66 -3.58 -18.67
C LEU A 336 -7.63 -2.48 -18.18
N VAL A 337 -7.29 -1.20 -18.43
CA VAL A 337 -8.15 -0.07 -18.04
C VAL A 337 -9.52 -0.18 -18.72
N ARG A 338 -9.53 -0.47 -20.02
CA ARG A 338 -10.78 -0.67 -20.77
C ARG A 338 -11.61 -1.81 -20.23
N SER A 339 -10.97 -2.93 -19.84
CA SER A 339 -11.68 -4.09 -19.26
C SER A 339 -12.31 -3.75 -17.91
N VAL A 340 -11.58 -3.01 -17.04
CA VAL A 340 -12.13 -2.55 -15.77
C VAL A 340 -13.28 -1.56 -15.99
N VAL A 341 -13.15 -0.62 -16.94
CA VAL A 341 -14.23 0.32 -17.29
C VAL A 341 -15.49 -0.44 -17.73
N ARG A 342 -15.37 -1.41 -18.66
CA ARG A 342 -16.51 -2.21 -19.11
C ARG A 342 -17.17 -3.01 -17.98
N GLY A 343 -16.36 -3.58 -17.08
CA GLY A 343 -16.85 -4.28 -15.89
C GLY A 343 -17.61 -3.34 -14.95
N HIS A 344 -17.03 -2.19 -14.65
CA HIS A 344 -17.64 -1.14 -13.81
C HIS A 344 -18.98 -0.65 -14.42
N GLU A 345 -18.98 -0.27 -15.71
CA GLU A 345 -20.19 0.20 -16.40
C GLU A 345 -21.33 -0.80 -16.33
N LYS A 346 -21.03 -2.10 -16.44
CA LYS A 346 -22.04 -3.16 -16.34
C LYS A 346 -22.67 -3.24 -14.94
N VAL A 347 -21.87 -3.01 -13.88
CA VAL A 347 -22.31 -3.10 -12.48
C VAL A 347 -23.02 -1.82 -12.03
N TYR A 348 -22.41 -0.67 -12.32
CA TYR A 348 -22.85 0.63 -11.80
C TYR A 348 -23.75 1.42 -12.77
N GLY A 349 -23.85 1.00 -14.03
CA GLY A 349 -24.68 1.66 -15.04
C GLY A 349 -24.07 2.92 -15.64
N GLY A 350 -22.82 3.23 -15.33
CA GLY A 350 -22.08 4.38 -15.86
C GLY A 350 -20.57 4.20 -15.77
N PRO A 351 -19.78 5.04 -16.46
CA PRO A 351 -18.33 4.93 -16.44
C PRO A 351 -17.73 5.32 -15.08
N PRO A 352 -16.62 4.69 -14.65
CA PRO A 352 -15.89 5.08 -13.46
C PRO A 352 -15.20 6.43 -13.63
N GLU A 353 -14.96 7.11 -12.53
CA GLU A 353 -14.03 8.24 -12.51
C GLU A 353 -12.59 7.75 -12.50
N PHE A 354 -11.69 8.49 -13.19
CA PHE A 354 -10.25 8.28 -13.10
C PHE A 354 -9.66 9.15 -12.01
N ASP A 355 -8.63 8.61 -11.33
CA ASP A 355 -7.91 9.32 -10.28
C ASP A 355 -6.39 9.10 -10.38
N TYR A 356 -5.63 9.94 -9.65
CA TYR A 356 -4.19 9.85 -9.46
C TYR A 356 -3.92 10.11 -7.97
N VAL A 357 -3.50 9.09 -7.25
CA VAL A 357 -3.46 9.11 -5.79
C VAL A 357 -2.07 9.39 -5.23
N ARG A 358 -1.99 10.06 -4.06
CA ARG A 358 -0.71 10.45 -3.45
C ARG A 358 -0.13 9.41 -2.50
N TRP A 359 -0.87 8.37 -2.17
CA TRP A 359 -0.35 7.22 -1.45
C TRP A 359 0.35 6.25 -2.41
N GLY A 360 1.22 5.39 -1.90
CA GLY A 360 1.92 4.37 -2.67
C GLY A 360 1.16 3.05 -2.69
N SER A 361 1.49 2.17 -3.62
CA SER A 361 1.04 0.78 -3.66
C SER A 361 2.09 -0.12 -4.31
N ASP A 362 1.87 -1.41 -4.26
CA ASP A 362 2.71 -2.43 -4.89
C ASP A 362 2.75 -2.34 -6.43
N ALA A 363 1.87 -1.54 -7.06
CA ALA A 363 1.92 -1.26 -8.49
C ALA A 363 3.27 -0.69 -8.92
N GLY A 364 3.94 0.09 -8.07
CA GLY A 364 5.29 0.59 -8.33
C GLY A 364 6.35 -0.51 -8.47
N THR A 365 6.21 -1.62 -7.75
CA THR A 365 7.06 -2.80 -7.87
C THR A 365 6.72 -3.58 -9.14
N LEU A 366 5.45 -3.89 -9.35
CA LEU A 366 4.96 -4.67 -10.50
C LEU A 366 5.33 -4.02 -11.84
N SER A 367 5.11 -2.71 -11.97
CA SER A 367 5.42 -1.95 -13.18
C SER A 367 6.91 -2.03 -13.58
N ARG A 368 7.82 -2.14 -12.61
CA ARG A 368 9.27 -2.32 -12.86
C ARG A 368 9.62 -3.67 -13.44
N TYR A 369 8.76 -4.67 -13.22
CA TYR A 369 8.89 -6.01 -13.82
C TYR A 369 8.09 -6.13 -15.12
N GLY A 370 7.59 -5.01 -15.66
CA GLY A 370 6.85 -4.98 -16.91
C GLY A 370 5.40 -5.44 -16.78
N VAL A 371 4.82 -5.42 -15.57
CA VAL A 371 3.41 -5.73 -15.31
C VAL A 371 2.63 -4.42 -15.19
N PRO A 372 1.91 -3.96 -16.23
CA PRO A 372 1.06 -2.79 -16.17
C PRO A 372 0.01 -2.95 -15.07
N SER A 373 -0.11 -1.95 -14.19
CA SER A 373 -0.92 -2.08 -12.99
C SER A 373 -1.76 -0.84 -12.73
N LEU A 374 -2.96 -1.02 -12.22
CA LEU A 374 -3.84 0.04 -11.73
C LEU A 374 -4.38 -0.30 -10.34
N ASN A 375 -4.83 0.72 -9.60
CA ASN A 375 -5.57 0.49 -8.36
C ASN A 375 -7.06 0.72 -8.61
N TYR A 376 -7.87 -0.24 -8.15
CA TYR A 376 -9.32 -0.18 -8.24
C TYR A 376 -9.92 -1.03 -7.13
N GLY A 377 -10.63 -0.42 -6.18
CA GLY A 377 -11.15 -1.11 -5.01
C GLY A 377 -12.34 -0.41 -4.37
N PRO A 378 -12.81 -0.96 -3.24
CA PRO A 378 -14.07 -0.57 -2.62
C PRO A 378 -14.04 0.84 -2.02
N ILE A 379 -15.23 1.28 -1.62
CA ILE A 379 -15.41 2.52 -0.86
C ILE A 379 -14.73 2.38 0.50
N ALA A 380 -13.84 3.32 0.77
CA ALA A 380 -13.29 3.56 2.08
C ALA A 380 -13.82 4.91 2.58
N SER A 381 -15.01 4.95 3.13
CA SER A 381 -15.63 6.21 3.54
C SER A 381 -14.77 6.98 4.55
N GLY A 382 -13.93 7.84 4.00
CA GLY A 382 -12.94 8.64 4.72
C GLY A 382 -11.66 7.88 5.07
N LEU A 383 -10.58 8.65 5.30
CA LEU A 383 -9.41 8.18 6.04
C LEU A 383 -9.87 7.56 7.36
N PRO A 384 -9.14 6.59 7.96
CA PRO A 384 -9.54 6.04 9.22
C PRO A 384 -9.80 7.18 10.20
N GLY A 385 -11.08 7.50 10.35
CA GLY A 385 -11.54 8.47 11.32
C GLY A 385 -11.41 7.88 12.74
N PRO A 386 -11.85 8.56 13.77
CA PRO A 386 -11.77 8.07 15.14
C PRO A 386 -12.51 6.73 15.35
N GLU A 387 -13.37 6.33 14.43
CA GLU A 387 -14.12 5.06 14.48
C GLU A 387 -13.35 3.88 13.86
N GLY A 388 -12.23 4.12 13.18
CA GLY A 388 -11.45 3.09 12.49
C GLY A 388 -12.05 2.67 11.14
N GLU A 389 -11.69 1.49 10.67
CA GLU A 389 -11.99 1.02 9.32
C GLU A 389 -13.43 0.49 9.19
N ARG A 390 -14.07 0.88 8.08
CA ARG A 390 -15.43 0.46 7.72
C ARG A 390 -15.59 0.43 6.21
N VAL A 391 -16.26 -0.61 5.68
CA VAL A 391 -16.58 -0.75 4.25
C VAL A 391 -18.03 -1.17 4.05
N PRO A 392 -18.81 -0.51 3.18
CA PRO A 392 -20.15 -0.96 2.82
C PRO A 392 -20.11 -2.31 2.11
N ILE A 393 -20.97 -3.25 2.51
CA ILE A 393 -21.04 -4.59 1.89
C ILE A 393 -21.44 -4.49 0.42
N GLU A 394 -22.30 -3.55 0.07
CA GLU A 394 -22.72 -3.35 -1.32
C GLU A 394 -21.53 -2.97 -2.21
N SER A 395 -20.62 -2.13 -1.71
CA SER A 395 -19.39 -1.81 -2.43
C SER A 395 -18.51 -3.05 -2.65
N LEU A 396 -18.37 -3.93 -1.64
CA LEU A 396 -17.62 -5.18 -1.80
C LEU A 396 -18.27 -6.09 -2.87
N VAL A 397 -19.60 -6.23 -2.85
CA VAL A 397 -20.33 -7.02 -3.84
C VAL A 397 -20.13 -6.47 -5.27
N ASN A 398 -20.27 -5.15 -5.43
CA ASN A 398 -20.09 -4.49 -6.72
C ASN A 398 -18.65 -4.61 -7.23
N ILE A 399 -17.68 -4.47 -6.36
CA ILE A 399 -16.25 -4.61 -6.70
C ILE A 399 -15.93 -6.06 -7.07
N ALA A 400 -16.45 -7.07 -6.34
CA ALA A 400 -16.25 -8.47 -6.69
C ALA A 400 -16.82 -8.80 -8.08
N ALA A 401 -18.03 -8.30 -8.39
CA ALA A 401 -18.64 -8.43 -9.72
C ALA A 401 -17.78 -7.73 -10.80
N SER A 402 -17.28 -6.52 -10.51
CA SER A 402 -16.44 -5.77 -11.43
C SER A 402 -15.11 -6.49 -11.72
N TYR A 403 -14.49 -7.11 -10.70
CA TYR A 403 -13.27 -7.91 -10.88
C TYR A 403 -13.52 -9.16 -11.73
N ALA A 404 -14.62 -9.87 -11.48
CA ALA A 404 -14.99 -11.04 -12.27
C ALA A 404 -15.22 -10.69 -13.75
N LEU A 405 -15.95 -9.59 -14.01
CA LEU A 405 -16.19 -9.09 -15.36
C LEU A 405 -14.91 -8.60 -16.04
N ALA A 406 -14.06 -7.87 -15.33
CA ALA A 406 -12.77 -7.40 -15.85
C ALA A 406 -11.84 -8.57 -16.17
N ALA A 407 -11.81 -9.61 -15.33
CA ALA A 407 -11.04 -10.82 -15.59
C ALA A 407 -11.57 -11.58 -16.83
N ALA A 408 -12.89 -11.76 -16.94
CA ALA A 408 -13.50 -12.41 -18.10
C ALA A 408 -13.24 -11.63 -19.41
N ASP A 409 -13.25 -10.30 -19.34
CA ASP A 409 -13.04 -9.46 -20.52
C ASP A 409 -11.56 -9.39 -20.91
N PHE A 410 -10.65 -9.23 -19.94
CA PHE A 410 -9.20 -9.11 -20.20
C PHE A 410 -8.59 -10.46 -20.59
N CYS A 411 -8.85 -11.52 -19.80
CA CYS A 411 -8.30 -12.85 -20.09
C CYS A 411 -8.98 -13.54 -21.28
N GLY A 412 -10.16 -13.05 -21.71
CA GLY A 412 -10.99 -13.69 -22.71
C GLY A 412 -11.77 -14.90 -22.16
N VAL A 413 -12.84 -15.25 -22.84
CA VAL A 413 -13.72 -16.40 -22.51
C VAL A 413 -13.63 -17.42 -23.63
N GLU A 414 -13.49 -18.71 -23.29
CA GLU A 414 -13.62 -19.80 -24.27
C GLU A 414 -15.04 -19.85 -24.83
N GLU A 415 -15.16 -20.03 -26.14
CA GLU A 415 -16.44 -20.25 -26.84
C GLU A 415 -16.97 -21.68 -26.62
#